data_7eb2a25d16ded6b559e5aa544968ca26
#
_entry.id   7eb2a25d16ded6b559e5aa544968ca26
#
_cell.length_a   1.000
_cell.length_b   1.000
_cell.length_c   1.000
_cell.angle_alpha   90.00
_cell.angle_beta   90.00
_cell.angle_gamma   90.00
#
_symmetry.space_group_name_H-M   'P 1'
#
loop_
_entity.id
_entity.type
_entity.pdbx_description
1 polymer ?
#
loop_
_entity_poly.entity_id
_entity_poly.type
_entity_poly.pdbx_seq_one_letter_code
_entity_poly.pdbx_strand_id
1 'polypeptide(L)'
;SKSDIIICTGGLGPTIDDVTLKTFSSFINKKILIDKEYLKILKKKYLIRNIKMSDINKNQSNYIEDTNIIPNDLGSARGIDYFFNNTRFFFLPGVPKEMREMFDDYVVNEISNSIDEKYYTLRIKTFGIVESKIQELIYNKLDLKNISISFLPSFKGVQIILFSKSLKLLKSLGNEIEFLLGNKIYTNENFSLEEIILKLLDKKHLTISIAESCSGGLTSDLITNIPGSSKIFKGSIISYSNESKISLLNVSKESIERFGAVSDQVAKEMALGVRKRFNTDIGLSITGIAGPTGESKDKPIGFTCFGINDSNGDFVANRILSNHRRTNKELSSRTILNLLRLKIVERVN
;
A
#
# COMPACT_ATOMS: atom_id res chain seq x y z
N SER A 1 -32.96 -5.55 13.65
CA SER A 1 -31.97 -4.85 12.83
C SER A 1 -32.65 -4.30 11.59
N LYS A 2 -32.18 -3.18 11.06
CA LYS A 2 -32.58 -2.66 9.74
C LYS A 2 -31.62 -3.12 8.63
N SER A 3 -30.70 -4.01 8.95
CA SER A 3 -29.66 -4.50 8.04
C SER A 3 -29.87 -5.97 7.75
N ASP A 4 -29.72 -6.35 6.49
CA ASP A 4 -29.81 -7.75 6.06
C ASP A 4 -28.54 -8.51 6.41
N ILE A 5 -27.38 -7.80 6.44
CA ILE A 5 -26.07 -8.34 6.73
C ILE A 5 -25.36 -7.46 7.77
N ILE A 6 -24.75 -8.09 8.75
CA ILE A 6 -23.88 -7.46 9.75
C ILE A 6 -22.53 -8.15 9.76
N ILE A 7 -21.46 -7.37 9.56
CA ILE A 7 -20.09 -7.85 9.61
C ILE A 7 -19.41 -7.21 10.82
N CYS A 8 -18.91 -8.03 11.72
CA CYS A 8 -18.19 -7.62 12.91
C CYS A 8 -16.75 -8.11 12.85
N THR A 9 -15.80 -7.27 13.23
CA THR A 9 -14.38 -7.65 13.26
C THR A 9 -13.79 -7.46 14.64
N GLY A 10 -12.98 -8.43 15.08
CA GLY A 10 -12.31 -8.42 16.38
C GLY A 10 -13.04 -9.18 17.50
N GLY A 11 -12.35 -9.35 18.62
CA GLY A 11 -12.87 -9.98 19.83
C GLY A 11 -13.09 -11.49 19.75
N LEU A 12 -12.43 -12.17 18.80
CA LEU A 12 -12.46 -13.64 18.62
C LEU A 12 -11.18 -14.32 19.09
N GLY A 13 -10.26 -13.58 19.68
CA GLY A 13 -9.02 -14.10 20.25
C GLY A 13 -9.25 -14.86 21.57
N PRO A 14 -8.17 -15.32 22.21
CA PRO A 14 -8.25 -16.10 23.43
C PRO A 14 -8.25 -15.25 24.70
N THR A 15 -8.03 -13.93 24.62
CA THR A 15 -7.79 -13.07 25.79
C THR A 15 -9.08 -12.63 26.50
N ILE A 16 -8.96 -12.01 27.64
CA ILE A 16 -10.13 -11.66 28.50
C ILE A 16 -10.99 -10.58 27.86
N ASP A 17 -10.39 -9.70 27.05
CA ASP A 17 -11.03 -8.65 26.29
C ASP A 17 -11.70 -9.15 25.00
N ASP A 18 -11.44 -10.38 24.58
CA ASP A 18 -12.13 -11.02 23.47
C ASP A 18 -13.52 -11.53 23.88
N VAL A 19 -14.48 -10.63 23.89
CA VAL A 19 -15.84 -10.90 24.39
C VAL A 19 -16.87 -11.23 23.32
N THR A 20 -16.51 -11.12 22.04
CA THR A 20 -17.44 -11.26 20.90
C THR A 20 -18.18 -12.60 20.91
N LEU A 21 -17.46 -13.70 21.10
CA LEU A 21 -18.04 -15.05 21.13
C LEU A 21 -19.09 -15.17 22.26
N LYS A 22 -18.75 -14.71 23.46
CA LYS A 22 -19.64 -14.78 24.65
C LYS A 22 -20.88 -13.91 24.48
N THR A 23 -20.67 -12.68 23.99
CA THR A 23 -21.76 -11.72 23.79
C THR A 23 -22.75 -12.23 22.74
N PHE A 24 -22.24 -12.73 21.61
CA PHE A 24 -23.10 -13.23 20.55
C PHE A 24 -23.80 -14.53 20.96
N SER A 25 -23.13 -15.45 21.63
CA SER A 25 -23.72 -16.66 22.22
C SER A 25 -24.92 -16.33 23.13
N SER A 26 -24.76 -15.35 24.03
CA SER A 26 -25.82 -14.87 24.88
C SER A 26 -26.97 -14.21 24.10
N PHE A 27 -26.65 -13.42 23.09
CA PHE A 27 -27.63 -12.73 22.24
C PHE A 27 -28.56 -13.69 21.48
N ILE A 28 -28.00 -14.79 20.95
CA ILE A 28 -28.77 -15.79 20.19
C ILE A 28 -29.27 -16.96 21.07
N ASN A 29 -28.99 -16.91 22.39
CA ASN A 29 -29.33 -17.94 23.38
C ASN A 29 -28.83 -19.35 22.99
N LYS A 30 -27.56 -19.46 22.60
CA LYS A 30 -26.89 -20.71 22.22
C LYS A 30 -25.66 -20.97 23.08
N LYS A 31 -25.30 -22.23 23.27
CA LYS A 31 -24.15 -22.62 24.10
C LYS A 31 -22.83 -22.46 23.37
N ILE A 32 -21.78 -22.18 24.13
CA ILE A 32 -20.40 -22.28 23.65
C ILE A 32 -19.90 -23.69 23.89
N LEU A 33 -19.43 -24.34 22.86
CA LEU A 33 -18.91 -25.70 22.85
C LEU A 33 -17.42 -25.70 22.50
N ILE A 34 -16.71 -26.77 22.82
CA ILE A 34 -15.31 -26.97 22.50
C ILE A 34 -15.19 -27.90 21.28
N ASP A 35 -14.57 -27.44 20.24
CA ASP A 35 -14.18 -28.24 19.08
C ASP A 35 -12.90 -29.03 19.41
N LYS A 36 -13.07 -30.30 19.76
CA LYS A 36 -11.96 -31.18 20.15
C LYS A 36 -10.99 -31.47 18.98
N GLU A 37 -11.50 -31.52 17.75
CA GLU A 37 -10.67 -31.77 16.57
C GLU A 37 -9.84 -30.53 16.24
N TYR A 38 -10.45 -29.36 16.28
CA TYR A 38 -9.69 -28.11 16.08
C TYR A 38 -8.66 -27.87 17.19
N LEU A 39 -8.97 -28.26 18.42
CA LEU A 39 -8.01 -28.21 19.54
C LEU A 39 -6.75 -29.05 19.24
N LYS A 40 -6.90 -30.23 18.62
CA LYS A 40 -5.76 -31.03 18.17
C LYS A 40 -4.93 -30.31 17.09
N ILE A 41 -5.62 -29.68 16.13
CA ILE A 41 -4.96 -28.87 15.08
C ILE A 41 -4.20 -27.70 15.71
N LEU A 42 -4.80 -26.96 16.63
CA LEU A 42 -4.13 -25.87 17.34
C LEU A 42 -2.87 -26.35 18.05
N LYS A 43 -2.96 -27.42 18.83
CA LYS A 43 -1.79 -28.00 19.51
C LYS A 43 -0.66 -28.33 18.52
N LYS A 44 -0.99 -28.90 17.35
CA LYS A 44 0.00 -29.20 16.31
C LYS A 44 0.60 -27.93 15.70
N LYS A 45 -0.21 -26.86 15.44
CA LYS A 45 0.29 -25.54 14.96
C LYS A 45 1.30 -24.93 15.95
N TYR A 46 1.02 -24.99 17.25
CA TYR A 46 1.93 -24.50 18.30
C TYR A 46 3.22 -25.31 18.37
N LEU A 47 3.12 -26.65 18.28
CA LEU A 47 4.26 -27.53 18.30
C LEU A 47 5.22 -27.28 17.12
N ILE A 48 4.68 -27.13 15.91
CA ILE A 48 5.49 -26.82 14.70
C ILE A 48 6.27 -25.50 14.87
N ARG A 49 5.69 -24.52 15.57
CA ARG A 49 6.33 -23.23 15.85
C ARG A 49 7.30 -23.28 17.06
N ASN A 50 7.45 -24.45 17.67
CA ASN A 50 8.25 -24.65 18.88
C ASN A 50 7.80 -23.74 20.06
N ILE A 51 6.50 -23.49 20.17
CA ILE A 51 5.87 -22.65 21.21
C ILE A 51 4.96 -23.52 22.06
N LYS A 52 5.08 -23.42 23.39
CA LYS A 52 4.16 -24.09 24.32
C LYS A 52 2.79 -23.39 24.29
N MET A 53 1.75 -24.13 23.96
CA MET A 53 0.38 -23.62 24.00
C MET A 53 -0.05 -23.37 25.45
N SER A 54 -0.48 -22.15 25.76
CA SER A 54 -1.03 -21.80 27.08
C SER A 54 -2.48 -22.25 27.22
N ASP A 55 -2.96 -22.36 28.47
CA ASP A 55 -4.35 -22.80 28.70
C ASP A 55 -5.38 -21.82 28.12
N ILE A 56 -5.10 -20.53 28.15
CA ILE A 56 -5.98 -19.51 27.57
C ILE A 56 -6.16 -19.68 26.05
N ASN A 57 -5.15 -20.18 25.36
CA ASN A 57 -5.22 -20.41 23.90
C ASN A 57 -6.16 -21.58 23.52
N LYS A 58 -6.54 -22.41 24.48
CA LYS A 58 -7.56 -23.45 24.26
C LYS A 58 -8.92 -22.84 23.90
N ASN A 59 -9.19 -21.61 24.37
CA ASN A 59 -10.43 -20.90 24.07
C ASN A 59 -10.61 -20.64 22.55
N GLN A 60 -9.54 -20.65 21.77
CA GLN A 60 -9.64 -20.55 20.30
C GLN A 60 -10.28 -21.77 19.64
N SER A 61 -10.43 -22.88 20.36
CA SER A 61 -11.19 -24.04 19.89
C SER A 61 -12.69 -23.94 20.21
N ASN A 62 -13.13 -22.90 20.90
CA ASN A 62 -14.53 -22.69 21.20
C ASN A 62 -15.29 -22.27 19.94
N TYR A 63 -16.55 -22.69 19.85
CA TYR A 63 -17.50 -22.27 18.83
C TYR A 63 -18.91 -22.20 19.44
N ILE A 64 -19.82 -21.51 18.77
CA ILE A 64 -21.22 -21.42 19.21
C ILE A 64 -22.01 -22.54 18.52
N GLU A 65 -22.82 -23.24 19.29
CA GLU A 65 -23.70 -24.30 18.82
C GLU A 65 -24.59 -23.82 17.64
N ASP A 66 -24.74 -24.68 16.62
CA ASP A 66 -25.52 -24.42 15.41
C ASP A 66 -25.06 -23.24 14.55
N THR A 67 -23.83 -22.74 14.75
CA THR A 67 -23.25 -21.74 13.86
C THR A 67 -22.30 -22.35 12.84
N ASN A 68 -22.21 -21.77 11.65
CA ASN A 68 -21.17 -22.12 10.68
C ASN A 68 -19.83 -21.49 11.07
N ILE A 69 -18.77 -22.24 10.93
CA ILE A 69 -17.42 -21.79 11.24
C ILE A 69 -16.76 -21.30 9.94
N ILE A 70 -16.26 -20.07 9.96
CA ILE A 70 -15.44 -19.54 8.89
C ILE A 70 -13.98 -19.94 9.17
N PRO A 71 -13.33 -20.73 8.28
CA PRO A 71 -11.95 -21.16 8.47
C PRO A 71 -10.98 -19.98 8.42
N ASN A 72 -9.85 -20.11 9.14
CA ASN A 72 -8.74 -19.14 9.14
C ASN A 72 -7.43 -19.89 8.91
N ASP A 73 -6.90 -19.80 7.69
CA ASP A 73 -5.68 -20.49 7.30
C ASP A 73 -4.42 -19.76 7.76
N LEU A 74 -4.47 -18.42 7.90
CA LEU A 74 -3.34 -17.61 8.35
C LEU A 74 -3.17 -17.60 9.88
N GLY A 75 -4.26 -17.69 10.62
CA GLY A 75 -4.27 -17.55 12.07
C GLY A 75 -4.88 -18.72 12.81
N SER A 76 -5.33 -18.43 14.02
CA SER A 76 -5.95 -19.42 14.92
C SER A 76 -7.36 -19.04 15.37
N ALA A 77 -7.77 -17.79 15.19
CA ALA A 77 -9.12 -17.33 15.52
C ALA A 77 -10.04 -17.57 14.31
N ARG A 78 -10.93 -18.57 14.44
CA ARG A 78 -11.94 -18.86 13.40
C ARG A 78 -13.08 -17.86 13.48
N GLY A 79 -13.71 -17.57 12.33
CA GLY A 79 -14.90 -16.71 12.27
C GLY A 79 -16.20 -17.48 12.49
N ILE A 80 -17.29 -16.72 12.54
CA ILE A 80 -18.65 -17.25 12.72
C ILE A 80 -19.53 -16.68 11.60
N ASP A 81 -20.36 -17.53 11.03
CA ASP A 81 -21.44 -17.19 10.14
C ASP A 81 -22.74 -17.74 10.70
N TYR A 82 -23.73 -16.88 10.89
CA TYR A 82 -25.02 -17.25 11.45
C TYR A 82 -26.16 -16.40 10.94
N PHE A 83 -27.29 -17.03 10.63
CA PHE A 83 -28.51 -16.36 10.21
C PHE A 83 -29.51 -16.31 11.39
N PHE A 84 -29.89 -15.10 11.79
CA PHE A 84 -30.80 -14.88 12.90
C PHE A 84 -31.74 -13.71 12.63
N ASN A 85 -33.05 -13.91 12.79
CA ASN A 85 -34.09 -12.90 12.62
C ASN A 85 -33.96 -12.08 11.32
N ASN A 86 -33.87 -12.74 10.17
CA ASN A 86 -33.70 -12.16 8.84
C ASN A 86 -32.40 -11.33 8.66
N THR A 87 -31.43 -11.49 9.54
CA THR A 87 -30.12 -10.84 9.43
C THR A 87 -29.03 -11.92 9.44
N ARG A 88 -28.08 -11.86 8.49
CA ARG A 88 -26.92 -12.72 8.48
C ARG A 88 -25.77 -12.02 9.17
N PHE A 89 -25.13 -12.71 10.11
CA PHE A 89 -24.03 -12.20 10.92
C PHE A 89 -22.74 -12.89 10.51
N PHE A 90 -21.72 -12.11 10.21
CA PHE A 90 -20.35 -12.59 10.00
C PHE A 90 -19.43 -11.97 11.04
N PHE A 91 -18.72 -12.81 11.78
CA PHE A 91 -17.71 -12.35 12.73
C PHE A 91 -16.34 -12.81 12.23
N LEU A 92 -15.41 -11.86 12.10
CA LEU A 92 -14.07 -12.08 11.59
C LEU A 92 -13.02 -11.62 12.62
N PRO A 93 -11.78 -12.13 12.57
CA PRO A 93 -10.72 -11.70 13.50
C PRO A 93 -10.34 -10.24 13.30
N GLY A 94 -9.71 -9.64 14.33
CA GLY A 94 -9.26 -8.25 14.29
C GLY A 94 -7.96 -8.03 13.50
N VAL A 95 -7.17 -9.09 13.23
CA VAL A 95 -5.92 -8.99 12.47
C VAL A 95 -6.24 -8.72 10.99
N PRO A 96 -5.83 -7.56 10.42
CA PRO A 96 -6.32 -7.14 9.11
C PRO A 96 -6.03 -8.11 7.97
N LYS A 97 -4.91 -8.82 8.02
CA LYS A 97 -4.52 -9.79 6.98
C LYS A 97 -5.43 -11.04 7.02
N GLU A 98 -5.63 -11.58 8.21
CA GLU A 98 -6.54 -12.71 8.45
C GLU A 98 -7.97 -12.36 8.05
N MET A 99 -8.46 -11.22 8.53
CA MET A 99 -9.80 -10.71 8.26
C MET A 99 -10.09 -10.57 6.76
N ARG A 100 -9.13 -10.01 6.00
CA ARG A 100 -9.31 -9.81 4.55
C ARG A 100 -9.39 -11.12 3.80
N GLU A 101 -8.50 -12.07 4.08
CA GLU A 101 -8.49 -13.37 3.44
C GLU A 101 -9.80 -14.13 3.72
N MET A 102 -10.23 -14.19 4.97
CA MET A 102 -11.51 -14.81 5.34
C MET A 102 -12.71 -14.09 4.72
N PHE A 103 -12.65 -12.76 4.60
CA PHE A 103 -13.70 -11.99 3.95
C PHE A 103 -13.79 -12.31 2.45
N ASP A 104 -12.64 -12.29 1.76
CA ASP A 104 -12.58 -12.51 0.31
C ASP A 104 -12.95 -13.97 -0.05
N ASP A 105 -12.45 -14.95 0.71
CA ASP A 105 -12.60 -16.36 0.40
C ASP A 105 -13.94 -16.95 0.85
N TYR A 106 -14.54 -16.41 1.90
CA TYR A 106 -15.80 -16.95 2.45
C TYR A 106 -16.95 -15.96 2.32
N VAL A 107 -16.85 -14.78 2.95
CA VAL A 107 -17.99 -13.85 3.07
C VAL A 107 -18.44 -13.33 1.71
N VAL A 108 -17.52 -12.97 0.83
CA VAL A 108 -17.84 -12.50 -0.53
C VAL A 108 -18.60 -13.57 -1.32
N ASN A 109 -18.16 -14.82 -1.25
CA ASN A 109 -18.82 -15.93 -1.94
C ASN A 109 -20.25 -16.16 -1.43
N GLU A 110 -20.41 -16.16 -0.11
CA GLU A 110 -21.71 -16.35 0.54
C GLU A 110 -22.70 -15.21 0.25
N ILE A 111 -22.22 -13.97 0.23
CA ILE A 111 -23.05 -12.80 -0.09
C ILE A 111 -23.38 -12.76 -1.60
N SER A 112 -22.40 -13.01 -2.46
CA SER A 112 -22.59 -12.94 -3.91
C SER A 112 -23.66 -13.90 -4.43
N ASN A 113 -23.81 -15.04 -3.77
CA ASN A 113 -24.87 -16.02 -4.10
C ASN A 113 -26.29 -15.54 -3.73
N SER A 114 -26.40 -14.51 -2.90
CA SER A 114 -27.68 -13.97 -2.37
C SER A 114 -28.09 -12.65 -3.04
N ILE A 115 -27.30 -12.08 -3.95
CA ILE A 115 -27.54 -10.76 -4.55
C ILE A 115 -27.94 -10.92 -6.02
N ASP A 116 -29.19 -10.54 -6.34
CA ASP A 116 -29.70 -10.54 -7.72
C ASP A 116 -29.16 -9.37 -8.56
N GLU A 117 -28.66 -8.29 -7.93
CA GLU A 117 -28.21 -7.10 -8.61
C GLU A 117 -26.69 -7.08 -8.79
N LYS A 118 -26.23 -7.03 -10.05
CA LYS A 118 -24.82 -6.94 -10.39
C LYS A 118 -24.33 -5.49 -10.42
N TYR A 119 -23.40 -5.15 -9.55
CA TYR A 119 -22.67 -3.90 -9.58
C TYR A 119 -21.26 -4.10 -10.15
N TYR A 120 -20.85 -3.14 -10.96
CA TYR A 120 -19.49 -3.08 -11.50
C TYR A 120 -18.70 -2.01 -10.77
N THR A 121 -17.42 -2.23 -10.62
CA THR A 121 -16.49 -1.30 -9.96
C THR A 121 -15.34 -0.99 -10.90
N LEU A 122 -15.00 0.29 -11.03
CA LEU A 122 -13.77 0.75 -11.67
C LEU A 122 -12.92 1.46 -10.64
N ARG A 123 -11.65 1.05 -10.52
CA ARG A 123 -10.67 1.68 -9.63
C ARG A 123 -9.61 2.37 -10.48
N ILE A 124 -9.36 3.65 -10.17
CA ILE A 124 -8.33 4.45 -10.84
C ILE A 124 -7.39 4.96 -9.76
N LYS A 125 -6.10 4.69 -9.91
CA LYS A 125 -5.09 5.09 -8.93
C LYS A 125 -4.23 6.20 -9.51
N THR A 126 -4.11 7.30 -8.75
CA THR A 126 -3.38 8.50 -9.15
C THR A 126 -2.22 8.79 -8.21
N PHE A 127 -1.21 9.52 -8.70
CA PHE A 127 -0.14 10.05 -7.87
C PHE A 127 0.30 11.45 -8.35
N GLY A 128 0.72 12.30 -7.39
CA GLY A 128 1.19 13.66 -7.69
C GLY A 128 0.08 14.66 -8.05
N ILE A 129 -1.14 14.38 -7.58
CA ILE A 129 -2.29 15.28 -7.64
C ILE A 129 -3.09 15.16 -6.34
N VAL A 130 -3.57 16.28 -5.81
CA VAL A 130 -4.37 16.32 -4.57
C VAL A 130 -5.83 16.01 -4.83
N GLU A 131 -6.51 15.45 -3.83
CA GLU A 131 -7.91 15.04 -3.93
C GLU A 131 -8.84 16.17 -4.38
N SER A 132 -8.72 17.37 -3.78
CA SER A 132 -9.55 18.52 -4.12
C SER A 132 -9.47 18.90 -5.60
N LYS A 133 -8.27 18.80 -6.20
CA LYS A 133 -8.10 19.07 -7.64
C LYS A 133 -8.69 17.98 -8.52
N ILE A 134 -8.63 16.74 -8.09
CA ILE A 134 -9.30 15.63 -8.80
C ILE A 134 -10.81 15.86 -8.78
N GLN A 135 -11.37 16.15 -7.60
CA GLN A 135 -12.81 16.41 -7.43
C GLN A 135 -13.26 17.59 -8.30
N GLU A 136 -12.53 18.70 -8.27
CA GLU A 136 -12.81 19.87 -9.12
C GLU A 136 -12.90 19.49 -10.60
N LEU A 137 -11.91 18.74 -11.11
CA LEU A 137 -11.88 18.31 -12.51
C LEU A 137 -13.04 17.40 -12.86
N ILE A 138 -13.34 16.43 -12.00
CA ILE A 138 -14.37 15.42 -12.25
C ILE A 138 -15.77 16.06 -12.17
N TYR A 139 -16.11 16.75 -11.06
CA TYR A 139 -17.45 17.30 -10.85
C TYR A 139 -17.80 18.43 -11.82
N ASN A 140 -16.80 19.18 -12.30
CA ASN A 140 -17.07 20.30 -13.23
C ASN A 140 -17.16 19.85 -14.70
N LYS A 141 -16.67 18.64 -15.05
CA LYS A 141 -16.54 18.26 -16.46
C LYS A 141 -17.28 16.98 -16.84
N LEU A 142 -17.67 16.15 -15.86
CA LEU A 142 -18.26 14.84 -16.13
C LEU A 142 -19.69 14.72 -15.58
N ASP A 143 -20.54 14.02 -16.32
CA ASP A 143 -21.87 13.63 -15.84
C ASP A 143 -21.77 12.33 -15.03
N LEU A 144 -22.07 12.43 -13.73
CA LEU A 144 -22.02 11.31 -12.79
C LEU A 144 -23.38 10.66 -12.54
N LYS A 145 -24.36 10.92 -13.37
CA LYS A 145 -25.71 10.34 -13.22
C LYS A 145 -25.62 8.80 -13.25
N ASN A 146 -26.24 8.17 -12.25
CA ASN A 146 -26.22 6.70 -12.04
C ASN A 146 -24.83 6.11 -11.73
N ILE A 147 -23.91 6.93 -11.23
CA ILE A 147 -22.59 6.50 -10.76
C ILE A 147 -22.37 6.98 -9.33
N SER A 148 -21.97 6.07 -8.47
CA SER A 148 -21.41 6.43 -7.16
C SER A 148 -19.90 6.53 -7.27
N ILE A 149 -19.33 7.60 -6.71
CA ILE A 149 -17.88 7.86 -6.72
C ILE A 149 -17.38 8.05 -5.30
N SER A 150 -16.19 7.51 -5.02
CA SER A 150 -15.48 7.68 -3.77
C SER A 150 -14.01 8.01 -4.04
N PHE A 151 -13.43 8.83 -3.16
CA PHE A 151 -12.02 9.21 -3.21
C PHE A 151 -11.34 8.72 -1.93
N LEU A 152 -10.24 8.03 -2.05
CA LEU A 152 -9.47 7.48 -0.95
C LEU A 152 -8.04 8.02 -0.98
N PRO A 153 -7.76 9.16 -0.32
CA PRO A 153 -6.43 9.73 -0.23
C PRO A 153 -5.53 8.92 0.71
N SER A 154 -4.26 8.80 0.35
CA SER A 154 -3.22 8.17 1.16
C SER A 154 -1.84 8.61 0.70
N PHE A 155 -0.78 8.14 1.39
CA PHE A 155 0.61 8.31 0.91
C PHE A 155 0.89 7.63 -0.43
N LYS A 156 0.02 6.71 -0.87
CA LYS A 156 0.10 6.03 -2.17
C LYS A 156 -0.54 6.84 -3.30
N GLY A 157 -1.05 8.03 -3.00
CA GLY A 157 -1.83 8.87 -3.90
C GLY A 157 -3.32 8.85 -3.58
N VAL A 158 -4.14 9.20 -4.54
CA VAL A 158 -5.60 9.18 -4.41
C VAL A 158 -6.15 8.05 -5.27
N GLN A 159 -6.91 7.14 -4.66
CA GLN A 159 -7.67 6.14 -5.39
C GLN A 159 -9.09 6.63 -5.61
N ILE A 160 -9.53 6.64 -6.86
CA ILE A 160 -10.89 6.95 -7.28
C ILE A 160 -11.60 5.61 -7.47
N ILE A 161 -12.76 5.44 -6.86
CA ILE A 161 -13.58 4.25 -7.00
C ILE A 161 -14.94 4.65 -7.53
N LEU A 162 -15.31 4.05 -8.65
CA LEU A 162 -16.58 4.26 -9.31
C LEU A 162 -17.41 2.99 -9.24
N PHE A 163 -18.71 3.13 -8.94
CA PHE A 163 -19.67 2.03 -8.91
C PHE A 163 -20.86 2.33 -9.79
N SER A 164 -21.33 1.35 -10.57
CA SER A 164 -22.55 1.45 -11.37
C SER A 164 -23.10 0.06 -11.69
N LYS A 165 -24.42 -0.01 -11.97
CA LYS A 165 -25.05 -1.19 -12.56
C LYS A 165 -24.72 -1.34 -14.05
N SER A 166 -24.15 -0.31 -14.70
CA SER A 166 -23.79 -0.30 -16.12
C SER A 166 -22.28 -0.34 -16.33
N LEU A 167 -21.76 -1.48 -16.79
CA LEU A 167 -20.35 -1.61 -17.18
C LEU A 167 -19.97 -0.67 -18.33
N LYS A 168 -20.90 -0.43 -19.28
CA LYS A 168 -20.68 0.47 -20.42
C LYS A 168 -20.46 1.90 -19.94
N LEU A 169 -21.27 2.36 -18.99
CA LEU A 169 -21.16 3.70 -18.41
C LEU A 169 -19.84 3.87 -17.65
N LEU A 170 -19.44 2.87 -16.84
CA LEU A 170 -18.16 2.90 -16.12
C LEU A 170 -16.96 2.97 -17.08
N LYS A 171 -16.99 2.21 -18.18
CA LYS A 171 -15.91 2.23 -19.17
C LYS A 171 -15.83 3.59 -19.88
N SER A 172 -16.98 4.17 -20.27
CA SER A 172 -17.02 5.50 -20.88
C SER A 172 -16.43 6.56 -19.95
N LEU A 173 -16.92 6.59 -18.70
CA LEU A 173 -16.44 7.56 -17.71
C LEU A 173 -14.97 7.33 -17.33
N GLY A 174 -14.51 6.08 -17.28
CA GLY A 174 -13.12 5.76 -17.07
C GLY A 174 -12.20 6.40 -18.13
N ASN A 175 -12.57 6.30 -19.40
CA ASN A 175 -11.83 6.92 -20.51
C ASN A 175 -11.82 8.46 -20.40
N GLU A 176 -12.93 9.06 -20.01
CA GLU A 176 -13.03 10.51 -19.81
C GLU A 176 -12.14 10.97 -18.64
N ILE A 177 -12.12 10.21 -17.53
CA ILE A 177 -11.22 10.47 -16.40
C ILE A 177 -9.75 10.29 -16.80
N GLU A 178 -9.43 9.27 -17.61
CA GLU A 178 -8.08 9.07 -18.14
C GLU A 178 -7.64 10.27 -18.99
N PHE A 179 -8.51 10.77 -19.85
CA PHE A 179 -8.23 11.97 -20.65
C PHE A 179 -8.02 13.21 -19.75
N LEU A 180 -8.83 13.40 -18.69
CA LEU A 180 -8.73 14.54 -17.81
C LEU A 180 -7.48 14.55 -16.91
N LEU A 181 -7.11 13.39 -16.39
CA LEU A 181 -6.04 13.27 -15.42
C LEU A 181 -4.69 12.86 -16.05
N GLY A 182 -4.71 12.27 -17.24
CA GLY A 182 -3.54 11.93 -18.04
C GLY A 182 -2.49 11.16 -17.25
N ASN A 183 -1.26 11.64 -17.28
CA ASN A 183 -0.11 11.00 -16.63
C ASN A 183 -0.15 10.99 -15.09
N LYS A 184 -1.15 11.63 -14.45
CA LYS A 184 -1.41 11.52 -13.02
C LYS A 184 -1.96 10.15 -12.65
N ILE A 185 -2.62 9.47 -13.57
CA ILE A 185 -3.03 8.07 -13.38
C ILE A 185 -1.81 7.18 -13.61
N TYR A 186 -1.58 6.26 -12.66
CA TYR A 186 -0.53 5.26 -12.86
C TYR A 186 -1.10 3.85 -13.15
N THR A 187 -2.35 3.59 -12.79
CA THR A 187 -3.05 2.34 -13.16
C THR A 187 -4.56 2.42 -12.87
N ASN A 188 -5.34 1.63 -13.61
CA ASN A 188 -6.75 1.28 -13.37
C ASN A 188 -6.91 -0.18 -12.91
N GLU A 189 -5.82 -0.87 -12.71
CA GLU A 189 -5.77 -2.23 -12.21
C GLU A 189 -5.44 -2.25 -10.70
N ASN A 190 -5.46 -3.44 -10.10
CA ASN A 190 -5.16 -3.56 -8.67
C ASN A 190 -3.65 -3.68 -8.38
N PHE A 191 -2.82 -2.92 -9.11
CA PHE A 191 -1.39 -2.84 -8.86
C PHE A 191 -1.01 -1.61 -8.02
N SER A 192 0.05 -1.72 -7.24
CA SER A 192 0.73 -0.59 -6.59
C SER A 192 1.63 0.15 -7.57
N LEU A 193 2.10 1.34 -7.19
CA LEU A 193 3.06 2.11 -8.00
C LEU A 193 4.37 1.33 -8.17
N GLU A 194 4.82 0.67 -7.12
CA GLU A 194 6.00 -0.16 -7.07
C GLU A 194 5.92 -1.33 -8.07
N GLU A 195 4.77 -2.02 -8.11
CA GLU A 195 4.52 -3.11 -9.07
C GLU A 195 4.50 -2.59 -10.52
N ILE A 196 3.90 -1.43 -10.76
CA ILE A 196 3.91 -0.80 -12.10
C ILE A 196 5.34 -0.47 -12.53
N ILE A 197 6.17 0.06 -11.62
CA ILE A 197 7.59 0.34 -11.90
C ILE A 197 8.33 -0.95 -12.27
N LEU A 198 8.15 -2.01 -11.49
CA LEU A 198 8.79 -3.29 -11.80
C LEU A 198 8.40 -3.82 -13.19
N LYS A 199 7.10 -3.80 -13.51
CA LYS A 199 6.59 -4.21 -14.83
C LYS A 199 7.17 -3.38 -15.96
N LEU A 200 7.27 -2.06 -15.78
CA LEU A 200 7.83 -1.16 -16.81
C LEU A 200 9.32 -1.41 -17.04
N LEU A 201 10.10 -1.61 -15.98
CA LEU A 201 11.53 -1.89 -16.05
C LEU A 201 11.81 -3.27 -16.63
N ASP A 202 11.07 -4.31 -16.19
CA ASP A 202 11.21 -5.67 -16.72
C ASP A 202 10.89 -5.73 -18.23
N LYS A 203 9.80 -5.10 -18.65
CA LYS A 203 9.42 -5.00 -20.08
C LYS A 203 10.49 -4.33 -20.94
N LYS A 204 11.26 -3.40 -20.37
CA LYS A 204 12.33 -2.69 -21.07
C LYS A 204 13.73 -3.25 -20.82
N HIS A 205 13.84 -4.33 -20.04
CA HIS A 205 15.09 -4.95 -19.61
C HIS A 205 16.06 -3.95 -18.94
N LEU A 206 15.51 -3.01 -18.15
CA LEU A 206 16.28 -1.98 -17.47
C LEU A 206 16.49 -2.32 -16.00
N THR A 207 17.68 -2.06 -15.51
CA THR A 207 18.08 -2.23 -14.12
C THR A 207 18.20 -0.90 -13.40
N ILE A 208 17.93 -0.90 -12.07
CA ILE A 208 18.03 0.29 -11.24
C ILE A 208 18.89 0.08 -10.00
N SER A 209 19.46 1.18 -9.53
CA SER A 209 20.08 1.30 -8.19
C SER A 209 19.69 2.63 -7.54
N ILE A 210 19.74 2.71 -6.20
CA ILE A 210 19.19 3.84 -5.47
C ILE A 210 20.17 4.37 -4.45
N ALA A 211 20.39 5.69 -4.43
CA ALA A 211 21.11 6.42 -3.38
C ALA A 211 20.09 7.10 -2.46
N GLU A 212 19.99 6.66 -1.23
CA GLU A 212 19.03 7.15 -0.26
C GLU A 212 19.70 7.97 0.83
N SER A 213 19.13 9.13 1.19
CA SER A 213 19.53 9.91 2.35
C SER A 213 18.35 10.02 3.33
N CYS A 214 17.48 11.00 3.20
CA CYS A 214 16.37 11.23 4.13
C CYS A 214 15.32 10.11 4.15
N SER A 215 15.17 9.32 3.10
CA SER A 215 14.28 8.14 3.04
C SER A 215 14.81 6.96 3.87
N GLY A 216 16.15 6.85 4.04
CA GLY A 216 16.78 5.89 4.95
C GLY A 216 16.47 4.43 4.64
N GLY A 217 16.48 4.03 3.37
CA GLY A 217 16.24 2.67 2.90
C GLY A 217 14.76 2.36 2.56
N LEU A 218 13.83 3.30 2.78
CA LEU A 218 12.40 3.03 2.56
C LEU A 218 12.06 2.81 1.07
N THR A 219 12.75 3.48 0.15
CA THR A 219 12.51 3.28 -1.28
C THR A 219 12.93 1.87 -1.72
N SER A 220 14.05 1.40 -1.19
CA SER A 220 14.55 0.04 -1.42
C SER A 220 13.63 -1.01 -0.79
N ASP A 221 13.13 -0.76 0.42
CA ASP A 221 12.14 -1.60 1.08
C ASP A 221 10.87 -1.75 0.22
N LEU A 222 10.32 -0.64 -0.26
CA LEU A 222 9.12 -0.65 -1.12
C LEU A 222 9.31 -1.51 -2.38
N ILE A 223 10.48 -1.49 -3.00
CA ILE A 223 10.80 -2.29 -4.19
C ILE A 223 10.99 -3.76 -3.82
N THR A 224 11.75 -4.03 -2.77
CA THR A 224 12.10 -5.42 -2.40
C THR A 224 10.92 -6.20 -1.81
N ASN A 225 9.87 -5.52 -1.37
CA ASN A 225 8.60 -6.15 -0.98
C ASN A 225 7.84 -6.79 -2.18
N ILE A 226 8.24 -6.50 -3.43
CA ILE A 226 7.59 -7.05 -4.61
C ILE A 226 8.36 -8.29 -5.10
N PRO A 227 7.71 -9.47 -5.20
CA PRO A 227 8.34 -10.67 -5.73
C PRO A 227 8.93 -10.44 -7.13
N GLY A 228 10.15 -10.93 -7.37
CA GLY A 228 10.84 -10.77 -8.65
C GLY A 228 11.63 -9.46 -8.81
N SER A 229 11.65 -8.59 -7.80
CA SER A 229 12.41 -7.32 -7.81
C SER A 229 13.90 -7.48 -8.08
N SER A 230 14.51 -8.62 -7.71
CA SER A 230 15.93 -8.91 -7.93
C SER A 230 16.35 -8.90 -9.41
N LYS A 231 15.43 -9.08 -10.34
CA LYS A 231 15.70 -8.97 -11.78
C LYS A 231 16.14 -7.57 -12.16
N ILE A 232 15.50 -6.56 -11.59
CA ILE A 232 15.66 -5.15 -11.98
C ILE A 232 16.43 -4.32 -10.95
N PHE A 233 16.27 -4.60 -9.65
CA PHE A 233 16.92 -3.85 -8.57
C PHE A 233 18.23 -4.51 -8.16
N LYS A 234 19.36 -3.79 -8.37
CA LYS A 234 20.70 -4.32 -8.11
C LYS A 234 21.27 -3.93 -6.75
N GLY A 235 20.70 -2.92 -6.11
CA GLY A 235 21.07 -2.53 -4.76
C GLY A 235 20.89 -1.05 -4.49
N SER A 236 21.18 -0.67 -3.25
CA SER A 236 21.12 0.72 -2.80
C SER A 236 22.23 1.07 -1.84
N ILE A 237 22.49 2.37 -1.72
CA ILE A 237 23.41 2.95 -0.73
C ILE A 237 22.63 3.96 0.11
N ILE A 238 22.58 3.74 1.43
CA ILE A 238 22.07 4.72 2.36
C ILE A 238 23.22 5.66 2.74
N SER A 239 23.34 6.77 2.00
CA SER A 239 24.37 7.79 2.20
C SER A 239 23.82 8.92 3.09
N TYR A 240 23.74 8.66 4.41
CA TYR A 240 23.05 9.56 5.34
C TYR A 240 23.91 10.77 5.73
N SER A 241 25.21 10.60 5.91
CA SER A 241 26.15 11.69 6.21
C SER A 241 26.78 12.28 4.94
N ASN A 242 27.41 13.43 5.05
CA ASN A 242 28.16 14.04 3.95
C ASN A 242 29.35 13.18 3.55
N GLU A 243 30.05 12.61 4.53
CA GLU A 243 31.21 11.73 4.33
C GLU A 243 30.80 10.49 3.52
N SER A 244 29.63 9.89 3.82
CA SER A 244 29.14 8.73 3.09
C SER A 244 28.71 9.09 1.64
N LYS A 245 28.22 10.30 1.39
CA LYS A 245 27.94 10.78 0.03
C LYS A 245 29.25 10.89 -0.78
N ILE A 246 30.30 11.44 -0.16
CA ILE A 246 31.61 11.60 -0.81
C ILE A 246 32.25 10.23 -1.05
N SER A 247 32.42 9.43 0.00
CA SER A 247 33.21 8.19 -0.05
C SER A 247 32.55 7.05 -0.83
N LEU A 248 31.21 6.93 -0.77
CA LEU A 248 30.49 5.81 -1.39
C LEU A 248 29.92 6.14 -2.77
N LEU A 249 29.57 7.39 -3.03
CA LEU A 249 28.91 7.84 -4.24
C LEU A 249 29.74 8.81 -5.09
N ASN A 250 30.94 9.18 -4.63
CA ASN A 250 31.82 10.16 -5.28
C ASN A 250 31.15 11.53 -5.48
N VAL A 251 30.29 11.93 -4.55
CA VAL A 251 29.74 13.31 -4.53
C VAL A 251 30.90 14.26 -4.25
N SER A 252 30.99 15.34 -5.01
CA SER A 252 32.06 16.33 -4.81
C SER A 252 31.91 17.04 -3.46
N LYS A 253 33.01 17.13 -2.70
CA LYS A 253 33.04 17.91 -1.47
C LYS A 253 32.70 19.37 -1.73
N GLU A 254 33.19 19.95 -2.82
CA GLU A 254 32.89 21.31 -3.26
C GLU A 254 31.39 21.50 -3.53
N SER A 255 30.71 20.51 -4.16
CA SER A 255 29.26 20.55 -4.37
C SER A 255 28.50 20.63 -3.06
N ILE A 256 28.90 19.86 -2.04
CA ILE A 256 28.28 19.89 -0.72
C ILE A 256 28.53 21.24 -0.02
N GLU A 257 29.76 21.77 -0.07
CA GLU A 257 30.13 23.04 0.55
C GLU A 257 29.39 24.23 -0.10
N ARG A 258 29.26 24.23 -1.43
CA ARG A 258 28.67 25.33 -2.21
C ARG A 258 27.15 25.30 -2.20
N PHE A 259 26.52 24.15 -2.36
CA PHE A 259 25.08 24.02 -2.58
C PHE A 259 24.36 23.38 -1.39
N GLY A 260 25.09 22.80 -0.44
CA GLY A 260 24.55 22.01 0.67
C GLY A 260 24.21 20.58 0.25
N ALA A 261 24.18 19.68 1.23
CA ALA A 261 23.86 18.26 1.02
C ALA A 261 22.46 18.00 0.43
N VAL A 262 21.53 18.91 0.65
CA VAL A 262 20.19 18.89 0.07
C VAL A 262 20.12 19.92 -1.05
N SER A 263 20.46 19.49 -2.25
CA SER A 263 20.44 20.34 -3.45
C SER A 263 20.28 19.48 -4.71
N ASP A 264 19.84 20.11 -5.80
CA ASP A 264 19.69 19.44 -7.08
C ASP A 264 21.04 18.93 -7.60
N GLN A 265 22.13 19.70 -7.37
CA GLN A 265 23.47 19.27 -7.75
C GLN A 265 23.92 17.99 -7.02
N VAL A 266 23.72 17.93 -5.70
CA VAL A 266 24.08 16.77 -4.90
C VAL A 266 23.18 15.57 -5.26
N ALA A 267 21.90 15.79 -5.49
CA ALA A 267 20.99 14.72 -5.96
C ALA A 267 21.44 14.13 -7.30
N LYS A 268 21.83 14.98 -8.25
CA LYS A 268 22.39 14.56 -9.54
C LYS A 268 23.63 13.69 -9.36
N GLU A 269 24.60 14.13 -8.57
CA GLU A 269 25.85 13.41 -8.32
C GLU A 269 25.62 12.07 -7.59
N MET A 270 24.71 12.05 -6.62
CA MET A 270 24.29 10.82 -5.95
C MET A 270 23.70 9.80 -6.92
N ALA A 271 22.82 10.24 -7.85
CA ALA A 271 22.22 9.35 -8.84
C ALA A 271 23.25 8.76 -9.80
N LEU A 272 24.17 9.59 -10.30
CA LEU A 272 25.29 9.15 -11.12
C LEU A 272 26.21 8.19 -10.37
N GLY A 273 26.54 8.52 -9.12
CA GLY A 273 27.42 7.71 -8.25
C GLY A 273 26.88 6.32 -8.01
N VAL A 274 25.61 6.20 -7.63
CA VAL A 274 24.99 4.89 -7.37
C VAL A 274 24.83 4.07 -8.65
N ARG A 275 24.47 4.70 -9.77
CA ARG A 275 24.41 4.04 -11.08
C ARG A 275 25.74 3.40 -11.44
N LYS A 276 26.83 4.15 -11.36
CA LYS A 276 28.20 3.66 -11.64
C LYS A 276 28.61 2.55 -10.67
N ARG A 277 28.29 2.69 -9.38
CA ARG A 277 28.68 1.74 -8.36
C ARG A 277 28.09 0.36 -8.55
N PHE A 278 26.83 0.29 -8.99
CA PHE A 278 26.13 -0.97 -9.23
C PHE A 278 26.10 -1.38 -10.71
N ASN A 279 26.65 -0.57 -11.61
CA ASN A 279 26.64 -0.78 -13.07
C ASN A 279 25.22 -1.04 -13.58
N THR A 280 24.28 -0.15 -13.23
CA THR A 280 22.87 -0.23 -13.63
C THR A 280 22.55 0.72 -14.77
N ASP A 281 21.42 0.48 -15.45
CA ASP A 281 20.94 1.34 -16.52
C ASP A 281 20.46 2.69 -15.99
N ILE A 282 19.88 2.71 -14.78
CA ILE A 282 19.34 3.90 -14.15
C ILE A 282 19.80 3.97 -12.69
N GLY A 283 20.31 5.12 -12.29
CA GLY A 283 20.56 5.49 -10.90
C GLY A 283 19.53 6.49 -10.41
N LEU A 284 18.97 6.23 -9.25
CA LEU A 284 18.01 7.11 -8.54
C LEU A 284 18.66 7.70 -7.30
N SER A 285 18.27 8.91 -6.93
CA SER A 285 18.72 9.52 -5.67
C SER A 285 17.63 10.32 -4.97
N ILE A 286 17.72 10.37 -3.64
CA ILE A 286 16.85 11.15 -2.76
C ILE A 286 17.70 11.80 -1.68
N THR A 287 17.69 13.13 -1.61
CA THR A 287 18.28 13.89 -0.50
C THR A 287 17.30 14.96 -0.05
N GLY A 288 17.11 15.15 1.26
CA GLY A 288 16.07 16.05 1.74
C GLY A 288 16.12 16.31 3.24
N ILE A 289 15.36 17.31 3.65
CA ILE A 289 15.18 17.73 5.06
C ILE A 289 13.93 17.05 5.60
N ALA A 290 14.11 15.92 6.26
CA ALA A 290 12.98 15.14 6.77
C ALA A 290 12.27 15.83 7.96
N GLY A 291 12.97 16.67 8.71
CA GLY A 291 12.48 17.27 9.95
C GLY A 291 12.68 16.39 11.20
N PRO A 292 12.32 16.84 12.41
CA PRO A 292 11.64 18.12 12.71
C PRO A 292 12.56 19.36 12.69
N THR A 293 13.85 19.17 12.48
CA THR A 293 14.90 20.22 12.42
C THR A 293 15.70 20.08 11.13
N GLY A 294 16.63 21.03 10.90
CA GLY A 294 17.53 21.02 9.73
C GLY A 294 17.09 21.94 8.60
N GLU A 295 16.02 22.75 8.82
CA GLU A 295 15.60 23.78 7.89
C GLU A 295 16.58 24.94 7.83
N SER A 296 16.57 25.64 6.72
CA SER A 296 17.20 26.94 6.52
C SER A 296 16.21 27.90 5.89
N LYS A 297 16.58 29.19 5.76
CA LYS A 297 15.75 30.23 5.17
C LYS A 297 15.19 29.83 3.78
N ASP A 298 16.02 29.15 2.98
CA ASP A 298 15.69 28.80 1.59
C ASP A 298 15.27 27.33 1.41
N LYS A 299 15.43 26.51 2.44
CA LYS A 299 15.12 25.06 2.41
C LYS A 299 14.33 24.67 3.64
N PRO A 300 13.00 24.73 3.60
CA PRO A 300 12.13 24.38 4.72
C PRO A 300 12.12 22.86 4.99
N ILE A 301 11.54 22.47 6.13
CA ILE A 301 11.24 21.06 6.42
C ILE A 301 10.41 20.48 5.26
N GLY A 302 10.74 19.28 4.84
CA GLY A 302 10.11 18.60 3.70
C GLY A 302 10.73 18.94 2.35
N PHE A 303 11.63 19.93 2.26
CA PHE A 303 12.35 20.17 1.01
C PHE A 303 13.20 18.97 0.65
N THR A 304 12.95 18.41 -0.53
CA THR A 304 13.56 17.16 -0.99
C THR A 304 13.94 17.30 -2.46
N CYS A 305 15.19 16.94 -2.79
CA CYS A 305 15.73 16.87 -4.13
C CYS A 305 15.81 15.41 -4.60
N PHE A 306 15.46 15.20 -5.85
CA PHE A 306 15.40 13.92 -6.52
C PHE A 306 16.31 13.94 -7.75
N GLY A 307 17.12 12.91 -7.93
CA GLY A 307 17.95 12.73 -9.11
C GLY A 307 17.65 11.43 -9.83
N ILE A 308 17.67 11.45 -11.15
CA ILE A 308 17.64 10.27 -12.01
C ILE A 308 18.75 10.43 -13.04
N ASN A 309 19.66 9.48 -13.09
CA ASN A 309 20.74 9.43 -14.11
C ASN A 309 20.59 8.16 -14.94
N ASP A 310 20.66 8.30 -16.27
CA ASP A 310 20.67 7.19 -17.21
C ASP A 310 21.56 7.48 -18.43
N SER A 311 21.47 6.67 -19.49
CA SER A 311 22.24 6.86 -20.73
C SER A 311 21.95 8.18 -21.46
N ASN A 312 20.77 8.80 -21.22
CA ASN A 312 20.38 10.06 -21.85
C ASN A 312 20.71 11.28 -20.98
N GLY A 313 21.39 11.09 -19.85
CA GLY A 313 21.83 12.16 -18.96
C GLY A 313 21.07 12.23 -17.65
N ASP A 314 21.10 13.42 -17.07
CA ASP A 314 20.54 13.67 -15.73
C ASP A 314 19.16 14.30 -15.80
N PHE A 315 18.31 13.91 -14.87
CA PHE A 315 17.07 14.59 -14.55
C PHE A 315 17.07 14.91 -13.05
N VAL A 316 16.70 16.13 -12.70
CA VAL A 316 16.56 16.54 -11.31
C VAL A 316 15.20 17.23 -11.09
N ALA A 317 14.66 17.05 -9.93
CA ALA A 317 13.44 17.74 -9.48
C ALA A 317 13.51 17.94 -7.97
N ASN A 318 12.85 18.98 -7.48
CA ASN A 318 12.68 19.20 -6.05
C ASN A 318 11.21 19.42 -5.68
N ARG A 319 10.87 19.17 -4.43
CA ARG A 319 9.52 19.35 -3.87
C ARG A 319 9.61 19.72 -2.40
N ILE A 320 8.65 20.48 -1.91
CA ILE A 320 8.34 20.60 -0.49
C ILE A 320 7.19 19.62 -0.23
N LEU A 321 7.41 18.62 0.62
CA LEU A 321 6.47 17.50 0.78
C LEU A 321 5.53 17.74 1.98
N SER A 322 6.06 17.71 3.20
CA SER A 322 5.30 17.81 4.45
C SER A 322 6.16 18.39 5.56
N ASN A 323 5.55 18.71 6.69
CA ASN A 323 6.25 19.10 7.92
C ASN A 323 6.51 17.93 8.87
N HIS A 324 6.08 16.71 8.53
CA HIS A 324 6.24 15.51 9.36
C HIS A 324 7.29 14.55 8.79
N ARG A 325 8.29 14.20 9.62
CA ARG A 325 9.39 13.32 9.24
C ARG A 325 8.96 11.98 8.60
N ARG A 326 8.02 11.28 9.22
CA ARG A 326 7.54 10.00 8.69
C ARG A 326 6.86 10.17 7.34
N THR A 327 6.02 11.18 7.21
CA THR A 327 5.33 11.54 5.97
C THR A 327 6.32 11.91 4.87
N ASN A 328 7.38 12.65 5.22
CA ASN A 328 8.42 13.04 4.25
C ASN A 328 9.17 11.81 3.71
N LYS A 329 9.46 10.82 4.55
CA LYS A 329 10.07 9.56 4.10
C LYS A 329 9.16 8.80 3.13
N GLU A 330 7.87 8.66 3.47
CA GLU A 330 6.86 7.96 2.65
C GLU A 330 6.65 8.65 1.29
N LEU A 331 6.46 9.96 1.32
CA LEU A 331 6.22 10.74 0.10
C LEU A 331 7.46 10.83 -0.78
N SER A 332 8.65 11.03 -0.20
CA SER A 332 9.89 11.11 -1.00
C SER A 332 10.17 9.80 -1.72
N SER A 333 9.98 8.65 -1.05
CA SER A 333 10.18 7.33 -1.65
C SER A 333 9.26 7.10 -2.84
N ARG A 334 7.97 7.44 -2.71
CA ARG A 334 7.02 7.27 -3.82
C ARG A 334 7.16 8.33 -4.90
N THR A 335 7.59 9.54 -4.54
CA THR A 335 7.82 10.61 -5.52
C THR A 335 8.92 10.23 -6.49
N ILE A 336 10.07 9.72 -6.03
CA ILE A 336 11.14 9.30 -6.94
C ILE A 336 10.70 8.16 -7.85
N LEU A 337 9.93 7.20 -7.34
CA LEU A 337 9.36 6.11 -8.14
C LEU A 337 8.40 6.65 -9.20
N ASN A 338 7.53 7.59 -8.86
CA ASN A 338 6.64 8.20 -9.85
C ASN A 338 7.40 9.04 -10.88
N LEU A 339 8.43 9.77 -10.50
CA LEU A 339 9.30 10.48 -11.43
C LEU A 339 9.99 9.52 -12.41
N LEU A 340 10.47 8.39 -11.92
CA LEU A 340 10.99 7.31 -12.77
C LEU A 340 9.92 6.80 -13.74
N ARG A 341 8.70 6.51 -13.25
CA ARG A 341 7.58 6.07 -14.10
C ARG A 341 7.32 7.05 -15.24
N LEU A 342 7.19 8.34 -14.91
CA LEU A 342 6.95 9.38 -15.91
C LEU A 342 8.06 9.41 -16.94
N LYS A 343 9.32 9.41 -16.52
CA LYS A 343 10.48 9.41 -17.42
C LYS A 343 10.52 8.17 -18.34
N ILE A 344 10.08 7.00 -17.84
CA ILE A 344 10.04 5.78 -18.67
C ILE A 344 8.88 5.84 -19.67
N VAL A 345 7.71 6.36 -19.26
CA VAL A 345 6.51 6.46 -20.11
C VAL A 345 6.67 7.53 -21.19
N GLU A 346 7.23 8.71 -20.87
CA GLU A 346 7.47 9.79 -21.83
C GLU A 346 8.43 9.39 -22.96
N ARG A 347 9.27 8.38 -22.76
CA ARG A 347 10.14 7.80 -23.81
C ARG A 347 9.41 6.88 -24.79
N VAL A 348 8.14 6.62 -24.57
CA VAL A 348 7.31 5.73 -25.42
C VAL A 348 6.49 6.53 -26.42
N ASN A 349 6.30 7.83 -26.14
CA ASN A 349 5.62 8.80 -27.01
C ASN A 349 6.64 9.67 -27.75
#